data_228c2e0dc6b8691f18584c9338963100
#
_entry.id   228c2e0dc6b8691f18584c9338963100
#
_cell.length_a   1.000
_cell.length_b   1.000
_cell.length_c   1.000
_cell.angle_alpha   90.00
_cell.angle_beta   90.00
_cell.angle_gamma   90.00
#
_symmetry.space_group_name_H-M   'P 1'
#
loop_
_entity.id
_entity.type
_entity.pdbx_description
1 polymer ?
#
loop_
_entity_poly.entity_id
_entity_poly.type
_entity_poly.pdbx_seq_one_letter_code
_entity_poly.pdbx_strand_id
1 'polypeptide(L)'
;GLGGSIMAALMTPQFADLMDSEKWKGVTTCVKSATLGTTSCSTKVFGIPMLLNDYSGNVFVPLLMAAVLALVYHGLKKIIPDSVQIVFVPFFSMIIVGALTAFLIGPLGILAGNWLGVGLAWLNGHAPFIFAILIPMLYPFLVPLGLHWPLNALMLMNIQSLGYDFIQGPMGVWNFACFGATAGVLFISIRDKNKDMRQTSLGALAAGLLGGEG
;
A
#
# COMPACT_ATOMS: atom_id res chain seq x y z
N GLY A 1 11.10 12.18 -1.01
CA GLY A 1 11.99 12.54 0.08
C GLY A 1 12.52 11.35 0.88
N LEU A 2 12.81 11.56 2.17
CA LEU A 2 13.50 10.59 3.06
C LEU A 2 12.88 9.18 3.05
N GLY A 3 11.55 9.07 3.10
CA GLY A 3 10.88 7.77 3.05
C GLY A 3 11.16 7.01 1.75
N GLY A 4 11.15 7.71 0.62
CA GLY A 4 11.49 7.09 -0.67
C GLY A 4 12.93 6.56 -0.71
N SER A 5 13.88 7.27 -0.09
CA SER A 5 15.27 6.80 -0.01
C SER A 5 15.43 5.54 0.83
N ILE A 6 14.71 5.44 1.96
CA ILE A 6 14.71 4.24 2.82
C ILE A 6 14.14 3.05 2.04
N MET A 7 12.99 3.23 1.40
CA MET A 7 12.37 2.15 0.61
C MET A 7 13.22 1.75 -0.58
N ALA A 8 13.82 2.72 -1.29
CA ALA A 8 14.73 2.43 -2.39
C ALA A 8 15.91 1.57 -1.95
N ALA A 9 16.49 1.84 -0.78
CA ALA A 9 17.58 1.02 -0.22
C ALA A 9 17.13 -0.42 0.08
N LEU A 10 15.94 -0.61 0.64
CA LEU A 10 15.39 -1.92 0.98
C LEU A 10 14.87 -2.71 -0.24
N MET A 11 14.60 -2.03 -1.36
CA MET A 11 14.17 -2.63 -2.63
C MET A 11 15.32 -2.84 -3.61
N THR A 12 16.56 -2.64 -3.20
CA THR A 12 17.71 -2.85 -4.09
C THR A 12 17.89 -4.34 -4.42
N PRO A 13 18.41 -4.66 -5.62
CA PRO A 13 18.74 -6.03 -5.97
C PRO A 13 19.70 -6.70 -4.97
N GLN A 14 20.59 -5.92 -4.37
CA GLN A 14 21.52 -6.41 -3.35
C GLN A 14 20.82 -6.87 -2.08
N PHE A 15 19.74 -6.19 -1.67
CA PHE A 15 18.94 -6.63 -0.54
C PHE A 15 18.11 -7.88 -0.88
N ALA A 16 17.58 -7.97 -2.08
CA ALA A 16 16.89 -9.15 -2.58
C ALA A 16 17.82 -10.36 -2.74
N ASP A 17 19.07 -10.16 -3.15
CA ASP A 17 20.10 -11.21 -3.24
C ASP A 17 20.37 -11.91 -1.89
N LEU A 18 20.15 -11.23 -0.76
CA LEU A 18 20.27 -11.85 0.58
C LEU A 18 19.23 -12.96 0.81
N MET A 19 18.14 -12.99 0.05
CA MET A 19 17.09 -14.01 0.10
C MET A 19 17.50 -15.31 -0.61
N ASP A 20 18.58 -15.29 -1.41
CA ASP A 20 19.08 -16.48 -2.08
C ASP A 20 19.84 -17.39 -1.10
N SER A 21 19.14 -18.42 -0.62
CA SER A 21 19.68 -19.38 0.34
C SER A 21 20.80 -20.27 -0.24
N GLU A 22 20.89 -20.39 -1.55
CA GLU A 22 22.00 -21.14 -2.17
C GLU A 22 23.29 -20.33 -2.18
N LYS A 23 23.19 -19.03 -2.44
CA LYS A 23 24.31 -18.09 -2.47
C LYS A 23 24.86 -17.77 -1.08
N TRP A 24 23.97 -17.75 -0.07
CA TRP A 24 24.28 -17.37 1.31
C TRP A 24 24.08 -18.53 2.31
N LYS A 25 24.58 -19.73 1.95
CA LYS A 25 24.52 -20.93 2.81
C LYS A 25 25.12 -20.66 4.20
N GLY A 26 24.34 -20.90 5.25
CA GLY A 26 24.74 -20.72 6.64
C GLY A 26 24.49 -19.31 7.22
N VAL A 27 24.14 -18.32 6.41
CA VAL A 27 23.80 -16.96 6.87
C VAL A 27 22.29 -16.73 6.79
N THR A 28 21.66 -17.25 5.74
CA THR A 28 20.22 -17.08 5.51
C THR A 28 19.50 -18.42 5.65
N THR A 29 18.44 -18.43 6.44
CA THR A 29 17.56 -19.59 6.63
C THR A 29 16.20 -19.27 6.03
N CYS A 30 15.76 -20.04 5.04
CA CYS A 30 14.44 -19.86 4.41
C CYS A 30 13.49 -20.97 4.85
N VAL A 31 12.30 -20.61 5.28
CA VAL A 31 11.22 -21.52 5.68
C VAL A 31 10.02 -21.27 4.77
N LYS A 32 9.55 -22.34 4.12
CA LYS A 32 8.33 -22.30 3.31
C LYS A 32 7.11 -22.42 4.23
N SER A 33 6.24 -21.41 4.23
CA SER A 33 4.98 -21.47 4.96
C SER A 33 4.02 -22.42 4.24
N ALA A 34 3.60 -23.48 4.93
CA ALA A 34 2.64 -24.45 4.40
C ALA A 34 1.24 -23.85 4.16
N THR A 35 0.91 -22.76 4.87
CA THR A 35 -0.43 -22.16 4.89
C THR A 35 -0.60 -21.06 3.83
N LEU A 36 0.46 -20.35 3.47
CA LEU A 36 0.42 -19.18 2.59
C LEU A 36 1.21 -19.36 1.29
N GLY A 37 1.91 -20.49 1.11
CA GLY A 37 2.76 -20.73 -0.06
C GLY A 37 3.96 -19.78 -0.20
N THR A 38 4.14 -18.85 0.74
CA THR A 38 5.20 -17.84 0.74
C THR A 38 6.48 -18.38 1.39
N THR A 39 7.62 -18.05 0.83
CA THR A 39 8.92 -18.38 1.42
C THR A 39 9.38 -17.20 2.27
N SER A 40 9.53 -17.40 3.57
CA SER A 40 10.07 -16.41 4.49
C SER A 40 11.54 -16.74 4.76
N CYS A 41 12.43 -15.83 4.41
CA CYS A 41 13.86 -15.96 4.67
C CYS A 41 14.26 -15.07 5.86
N SER A 42 15.15 -15.55 6.70
CA SER A 42 15.69 -14.78 7.81
C SER A 42 17.20 -14.89 7.86
N THR A 43 17.84 -13.78 8.21
CA THR A 43 19.28 -13.73 8.46
C THR A 43 19.54 -13.13 9.85
N LYS A 44 20.73 -13.40 10.42
CA LYS A 44 21.12 -12.79 11.70
C LYS A 44 22.06 -11.62 11.45
N VAL A 45 21.63 -10.42 11.85
CA VAL A 45 22.43 -9.20 11.79
C VAL A 45 22.71 -8.77 13.23
N PHE A 46 23.99 -8.74 13.62
CA PHE A 46 24.43 -8.49 15.01
C PHE A 46 23.75 -9.39 16.05
N GLY A 47 23.45 -10.64 15.69
CA GLY A 47 22.78 -11.60 16.58
C GLY A 47 21.25 -11.46 16.64
N ILE A 48 20.66 -10.43 16.03
CA ILE A 48 19.22 -10.21 15.97
C ILE A 48 18.68 -10.83 14.67
N PRO A 49 17.63 -11.66 14.72
CA PRO A 49 17.02 -12.21 13.52
C PRO A 49 16.32 -11.09 12.73
N MET A 50 16.74 -10.90 11.50
CA MET A 50 16.10 -9.99 10.54
C MET A 50 15.35 -10.83 9.52
N LEU A 51 14.05 -10.61 9.38
CA LEU A 51 13.24 -11.23 8.34
C LEU A 51 13.52 -10.54 7.01
N LEU A 52 13.99 -11.31 6.04
CA LEU A 52 14.18 -10.86 4.68
C LEU A 52 12.86 -11.06 3.92
N ASN A 53 12.30 -9.99 3.44
CA ASN A 53 11.08 -10.03 2.65
C ASN A 53 11.26 -9.19 1.39
N ASP A 54 10.62 -9.63 0.31
CA ASP A 54 10.49 -8.79 -0.87
C ASP A 54 9.46 -7.69 -0.60
N TYR A 55 9.92 -6.46 -0.57
CA TYR A 55 9.07 -5.27 -0.36
C TYR A 55 8.53 -4.71 -1.67
N SER A 56 8.94 -5.28 -2.83
CA SER A 56 8.44 -4.85 -4.13
C SER A 56 6.94 -5.15 -4.24
N GLY A 57 6.17 -4.14 -4.60
CA GLY A 57 4.71 -4.24 -4.66
C GLY A 57 3.95 -4.19 -3.34
N ASN A 58 4.64 -4.14 -2.19
CA ASN A 58 3.96 -4.00 -0.89
C ASN A 58 3.73 -2.52 -0.55
N VAL A 59 2.47 -2.14 -0.33
CA VAL A 59 2.09 -0.74 -0.04
C VAL A 59 1.97 -0.47 1.46
N PHE A 60 1.72 -1.49 2.28
CA PHE A 60 1.58 -1.32 3.73
C PHE A 60 2.88 -0.93 4.40
N VAL A 61 4.01 -1.50 3.94
CA VAL A 61 5.33 -1.20 4.51
C VAL A 61 5.70 0.28 4.32
N PRO A 62 5.63 0.86 3.11
CA PRO A 62 5.89 2.30 2.91
C PRO A 62 4.95 3.20 3.71
N LEU A 63 3.68 2.81 3.86
CA LEU A 63 2.68 3.59 4.61
C LEU A 63 3.02 3.64 6.11
N LEU A 64 3.26 2.49 6.73
CA LEU A 64 3.65 2.39 8.13
C LEU A 64 5.00 3.07 8.39
N MET A 65 5.97 2.86 7.50
CA MET A 65 7.27 3.50 7.56
C MET A 65 7.16 5.03 7.50
N ALA A 66 6.31 5.57 6.62
CA ALA A 66 6.10 7.01 6.51
C ALA A 66 5.50 7.61 7.78
N ALA A 67 4.55 6.90 8.42
CA ALA A 67 3.96 7.32 9.69
C ALA A 67 5.02 7.35 10.81
N VAL A 68 5.84 6.29 10.94
CA VAL A 68 6.93 6.23 11.92
C VAL A 68 7.99 7.28 11.62
N LEU A 69 8.33 7.49 10.35
CA LEU A 69 9.27 8.53 9.94
C LEU A 69 8.80 9.93 10.36
N ALA A 70 7.51 10.23 10.22
CA ALA A 70 6.97 11.51 10.66
C ALA A 70 7.13 11.70 12.17
N LEU A 71 6.86 10.68 12.97
CA LEU A 71 7.03 10.72 14.43
C LEU A 71 8.49 10.91 14.83
N VAL A 72 9.40 10.11 14.27
CA VAL A 72 10.84 10.18 14.55
C VAL A 72 11.40 11.53 14.12
N TYR A 73 11.05 12.00 12.93
CA TYR A 73 11.50 13.29 12.40
C TYR A 73 11.07 14.47 13.30
N HIS A 74 9.82 14.50 13.72
CA HIS A 74 9.32 15.54 14.64
C HIS A 74 9.95 15.43 16.04
N GLY A 75 10.21 14.21 16.52
CA GLY A 75 10.89 13.98 17.77
C GLY A 75 12.34 14.50 17.74
N LEU A 76 13.08 14.16 16.70
CA LEU A 76 14.47 14.61 16.51
C LEU A 76 14.57 16.14 16.38
N LYS A 77 13.61 16.78 15.71
CA LYS A 77 13.56 18.25 15.61
C LYS A 77 13.43 18.95 16.98
N LYS A 78 12.86 18.31 17.98
CA LYS A 78 12.75 18.88 19.33
C LYS A 78 14.03 18.74 20.14
N ILE A 79 14.88 17.78 19.79
CA ILE A 79 16.09 17.44 20.54
C ILE A 79 17.34 18.10 19.94
N ILE A 80 17.40 18.19 18.61
CA ILE A 80 18.56 18.69 17.87
C ILE A 80 18.48 20.21 17.72
N PRO A 81 19.53 20.97 18.03
CA PRO A 81 19.58 22.43 17.86
C PRO A 81 19.38 22.85 16.40
N ASP A 82 18.67 23.97 16.19
CA ASP A 82 18.27 24.46 14.84
C ASP A 82 19.46 24.63 13.89
N SER A 83 20.62 25.03 14.39
CA SER A 83 21.82 25.26 13.59
C SER A 83 22.32 24.04 12.82
N VAL A 84 22.02 22.83 13.29
CA VAL A 84 22.50 21.56 12.70
C VAL A 84 21.36 20.64 12.24
N GLN A 85 20.10 21.04 12.41
CA GLN A 85 18.93 20.21 12.08
C GLN A 85 18.91 19.77 10.62
N ILE A 86 19.34 20.62 9.71
CA ILE A 86 19.26 20.36 8.25
C ILE A 86 20.04 19.11 7.84
N VAL A 87 21.09 18.75 8.58
CA VAL A 87 21.92 17.57 8.31
C VAL A 87 21.60 16.42 9.24
N PHE A 88 21.57 16.68 10.54
CA PHE A 88 21.48 15.60 11.54
C PHE A 88 20.07 15.00 11.67
N VAL A 89 19.01 15.79 11.49
CA VAL A 89 17.63 15.25 11.58
C VAL A 89 17.35 14.26 10.44
N PRO A 90 17.63 14.58 9.15
CA PRO A 90 17.48 13.60 8.09
C PRO A 90 18.39 12.38 8.26
N PHE A 91 19.65 12.59 8.65
CA PHE A 91 20.62 11.51 8.82
C PHE A 91 20.18 10.50 9.87
N PHE A 92 19.87 10.94 11.09
CA PHE A 92 19.40 10.05 12.14
C PHE A 92 18.03 9.45 11.85
N SER A 93 17.13 10.21 11.21
CA SER A 93 15.83 9.68 10.79
C SER A 93 15.99 8.51 9.82
N MET A 94 16.89 8.61 8.84
CA MET A 94 17.12 7.53 7.88
C MET A 94 17.69 6.28 8.55
N ILE A 95 18.66 6.43 9.44
CA ILE A 95 19.27 5.29 10.15
C ILE A 95 18.24 4.61 11.04
N ILE A 96 17.57 5.39 11.91
CA ILE A 96 16.61 4.84 12.89
C ILE A 96 15.44 4.18 12.17
N VAL A 97 14.81 4.90 11.26
CA VAL A 97 13.61 4.38 10.57
C VAL A 97 13.97 3.30 9.57
N GLY A 98 15.13 3.37 8.92
CA GLY A 98 15.65 2.31 8.06
C GLY A 98 15.83 1.01 8.83
N ALA A 99 16.50 1.05 9.97
CA ALA A 99 16.65 -0.10 10.84
C ALA A 99 15.29 -0.61 11.36
N LEU A 100 14.43 0.27 11.87
CA LEU A 100 13.08 -0.10 12.30
C LEU A 100 12.26 -0.74 11.17
N THR A 101 12.41 -0.25 9.94
CA THR A 101 11.70 -0.81 8.79
C THR A 101 12.21 -2.21 8.47
N ALA A 102 13.51 -2.42 8.46
CA ALA A 102 14.09 -3.72 8.16
C ALA A 102 13.73 -4.79 9.22
N PHE A 103 13.74 -4.42 10.51
CA PHE A 103 13.55 -5.39 11.59
C PHE A 103 12.09 -5.54 12.06
N LEU A 104 11.29 -4.49 12.02
CA LEU A 104 9.97 -4.46 12.66
C LEU A 104 8.85 -4.05 11.69
N ILE A 105 8.95 -2.89 11.05
CA ILE A 105 7.86 -2.32 10.25
C ILE A 105 7.61 -3.16 9.00
N GLY A 106 8.68 -3.64 8.35
CA GLY A 106 8.58 -4.48 7.18
C GLY A 106 7.79 -5.76 7.41
N PRO A 107 8.21 -6.62 8.38
CA PRO A 107 7.46 -7.81 8.74
C PRO A 107 6.02 -7.53 9.16
N LEU A 108 5.78 -6.49 9.95
CA LEU A 108 4.43 -6.10 10.38
C LEU A 108 3.56 -5.63 9.20
N GLY A 109 4.13 -4.86 8.28
CA GLY A 109 3.40 -4.41 7.09
C GLY A 109 3.00 -5.57 6.16
N ILE A 110 3.90 -6.53 5.96
CA ILE A 110 3.60 -7.75 5.18
C ILE A 110 2.54 -8.59 5.90
N LEU A 111 2.67 -8.77 7.22
CA LEU A 111 1.69 -9.51 8.01
C LEU A 111 0.31 -8.85 7.92
N ALA A 112 0.22 -7.54 8.06
CA ALA A 112 -1.04 -6.79 7.92
C ALA A 112 -1.65 -6.96 6.52
N GLY A 113 -0.85 -6.88 5.46
CA GLY A 113 -1.29 -7.12 4.09
C GLY A 113 -1.84 -8.53 3.89
N ASN A 114 -1.12 -9.54 4.38
CA ASN A 114 -1.54 -10.93 4.29
C ASN A 114 -2.85 -11.18 5.06
N TRP A 115 -2.99 -10.67 6.27
CA TRP A 115 -4.21 -10.78 7.07
C TRP A 115 -5.42 -10.16 6.36
N LEU A 116 -5.22 -8.97 5.77
CA LEU A 116 -6.27 -8.31 5.01
C LEU A 116 -6.64 -9.13 3.76
N GLY A 117 -5.65 -9.63 3.02
CA GLY A 117 -5.85 -10.46 1.84
C GLY A 117 -6.60 -11.75 2.16
N VAL A 118 -6.17 -12.48 3.20
CA VAL A 118 -6.83 -13.71 3.66
C VAL A 118 -8.25 -13.41 4.15
N GLY A 119 -8.45 -12.32 4.90
CA GLY A 119 -9.77 -11.92 5.40
C GLY A 119 -10.74 -11.60 4.27
N LEU A 120 -10.30 -10.84 3.26
CA LEU A 120 -11.11 -10.53 2.08
C LEU A 120 -11.39 -11.77 1.23
N ALA A 121 -10.42 -12.66 1.05
CA ALA A 121 -10.61 -13.93 0.34
C ALA A 121 -11.59 -14.84 1.07
N TRP A 122 -11.49 -14.92 2.39
CA TRP A 122 -12.44 -15.68 3.22
C TRP A 122 -13.87 -15.13 3.08
N LEU A 123 -14.02 -13.80 3.17
CA LEU A 123 -15.32 -13.14 3.03
C LEU A 123 -15.91 -13.37 1.63
N ASN A 124 -15.10 -13.26 0.57
CA ASN A 124 -15.53 -13.56 -0.79
C ASN A 124 -15.96 -15.04 -0.96
N GLY A 125 -15.22 -15.97 -0.33
CA GLY A 125 -15.53 -17.41 -0.41
C GLY A 125 -16.79 -17.83 0.36
N HIS A 126 -17.08 -17.20 1.50
CA HIS A 126 -18.20 -17.59 2.39
C HIS A 126 -19.44 -16.71 2.20
N ALA A 127 -19.28 -15.46 1.85
CA ALA A 127 -20.37 -14.49 1.70
C ALA A 127 -20.14 -13.56 0.50
N PRO A 128 -20.10 -14.08 -0.74
CA PRO A 128 -19.77 -13.29 -1.93
C PRO A 128 -20.74 -12.14 -2.16
N PHE A 129 -21.99 -12.28 -1.81
CA PHE A 129 -22.99 -11.23 -1.92
C PHE A 129 -22.70 -10.06 -0.98
N ILE A 130 -22.35 -10.36 0.29
CA ILE A 130 -21.96 -9.31 1.27
C ILE A 130 -20.69 -8.63 0.82
N PHE A 131 -19.71 -9.40 0.33
CA PHE A 131 -18.46 -8.86 -0.21
C PHE A 131 -18.70 -7.91 -1.40
N ALA A 132 -19.56 -8.32 -2.34
CA ALA A 132 -19.89 -7.53 -3.53
C ALA A 132 -20.59 -6.20 -3.21
N ILE A 133 -21.30 -6.10 -2.09
CA ILE A 133 -21.92 -4.86 -1.60
C ILE A 133 -20.92 -4.03 -0.79
N LEU A 134 -20.16 -4.69 0.08
CA LEU A 134 -19.26 -4.03 1.02
C LEU A 134 -18.15 -3.24 0.32
N ILE A 135 -17.53 -3.83 -0.71
CA ILE A 135 -16.43 -3.20 -1.44
C ILE A 135 -16.87 -1.88 -2.11
N PRO A 136 -17.89 -1.84 -2.98
CA PRO A 136 -18.30 -0.57 -3.60
C PRO A 136 -18.84 0.45 -2.59
N MET A 137 -19.41 0.00 -1.46
CA MET A 137 -19.91 0.89 -0.42
C MET A 137 -18.78 1.56 0.38
N LEU A 138 -17.68 0.86 0.64
CA LEU A 138 -16.52 1.40 1.36
C LEU A 138 -15.59 2.21 0.46
N TYR A 139 -15.55 1.90 -0.83
CA TYR A 139 -14.59 2.47 -1.76
C TYR A 139 -14.62 4.02 -1.85
N PRO A 140 -15.79 4.70 -1.84
CA PRO A 140 -15.88 6.16 -1.83
C PRO A 140 -15.15 6.82 -0.65
N PHE A 141 -15.04 6.11 0.47
CA PHE A 141 -14.32 6.59 1.66
C PHE A 141 -12.83 6.27 1.58
N LEU A 142 -12.46 5.18 0.94
CA LEU A 142 -11.07 4.74 0.82
C LEU A 142 -10.28 5.60 -0.19
N VAL A 143 -10.94 6.04 -1.27
CA VAL A 143 -10.30 6.83 -2.34
C VAL A 143 -9.79 8.18 -1.85
N PRO A 144 -10.60 9.04 -1.20
CA PRO A 144 -10.12 10.33 -0.68
C PRO A 144 -9.03 10.20 0.38
N LEU A 145 -9.02 9.08 1.12
CA LEU A 145 -8.00 8.77 2.13
C LEU A 145 -6.73 8.17 1.53
N GLY A 146 -6.72 7.87 0.22
CA GLY A 146 -5.60 7.19 -0.44
C GLY A 146 -5.46 5.70 -0.08
N LEU A 147 -6.40 5.13 0.69
CA LEU A 147 -6.38 3.75 1.16
C LEU A 147 -6.76 2.71 0.07
N HIS A 148 -7.18 3.16 -1.10
CA HIS A 148 -7.45 2.30 -2.26
C HIS A 148 -6.17 1.72 -2.89
N TRP A 149 -5.03 2.39 -2.76
CA TRP A 149 -3.74 1.89 -3.26
C TRP A 149 -3.31 0.55 -2.66
N PRO A 150 -3.43 0.31 -1.35
CA PRO A 150 -3.23 -1.01 -0.76
C PRO A 150 -4.12 -2.10 -1.38
N LEU A 151 -5.37 -1.79 -1.74
CA LEU A 151 -6.26 -2.74 -2.40
C LEU A 151 -5.76 -3.11 -3.80
N ASN A 152 -5.19 -2.17 -4.56
CA ASN A 152 -4.59 -2.45 -5.86
C ASN A 152 -3.41 -3.44 -5.75
N ALA A 153 -2.60 -3.32 -4.70
CA ALA A 153 -1.53 -4.28 -4.43
C ALA A 153 -2.09 -5.67 -4.10
N LEU A 154 -3.19 -5.75 -3.34
CA LEU A 154 -3.88 -7.02 -3.07
C LEU A 154 -4.47 -7.66 -4.32
N MET A 155 -5.03 -6.86 -5.25
CA MET A 155 -5.50 -7.35 -6.54
C MET A 155 -4.38 -8.01 -7.33
N LEU A 156 -3.20 -7.37 -7.39
CA LEU A 156 -2.04 -7.93 -8.05
C LEU A 156 -1.58 -9.24 -7.38
N MET A 157 -1.54 -9.28 -6.06
CA MET A 157 -1.23 -10.50 -5.31
C MET A 157 -2.26 -11.62 -5.57
N ASN A 158 -3.55 -11.29 -5.66
CA ASN A 158 -4.59 -12.27 -6.00
C ASN A 158 -4.36 -12.87 -7.38
N ILE A 159 -4.07 -12.02 -8.39
CA ILE A 159 -3.77 -12.50 -9.75
C ILE A 159 -2.54 -13.42 -9.76
N GLN A 160 -1.50 -13.07 -9.01
CA GLN A 160 -0.28 -13.86 -8.94
C GLN A 160 -0.45 -15.20 -8.23
N SER A 161 -1.27 -15.24 -7.16
CA SER A 161 -1.44 -16.42 -6.31
C SER A 161 -2.61 -17.30 -6.71
N LEU A 162 -3.73 -16.71 -7.16
CA LEU A 162 -4.97 -17.40 -7.47
C LEU A 162 -5.24 -17.49 -8.99
N GLY A 163 -4.53 -16.69 -9.81
CA GLY A 163 -4.78 -16.59 -11.24
C GLY A 163 -5.95 -15.67 -11.62
N TYR A 164 -6.67 -15.10 -10.66
CA TYR A 164 -7.77 -14.15 -10.86
C TYR A 164 -7.88 -13.18 -9.70
N ASP A 165 -8.55 -12.04 -9.95
CA ASP A 165 -8.91 -11.09 -8.89
C ASP A 165 -10.43 -11.04 -8.69
N PHE A 166 -10.84 -10.94 -7.42
CA PHE A 166 -12.25 -10.86 -7.01
C PHE A 166 -12.64 -9.48 -6.48
N ILE A 167 -11.69 -8.55 -6.32
CA ILE A 167 -11.91 -7.21 -5.78
C ILE A 167 -12.31 -6.23 -6.88
N GLN A 168 -11.68 -6.34 -8.06
CA GLN A 168 -11.84 -5.39 -9.16
C GLN A 168 -13.26 -5.37 -9.74
N GLY A 169 -13.96 -6.51 -9.77
CA GLY A 169 -15.35 -6.58 -10.23
C GLY A 169 -16.29 -5.67 -9.43
N PRO A 170 -16.42 -5.85 -8.10
CA PRO A 170 -17.20 -4.96 -7.24
C PRO A 170 -16.73 -3.51 -7.26
N MET A 171 -15.42 -3.26 -7.39
CA MET A 171 -14.87 -1.92 -7.53
C MET A 171 -15.32 -1.22 -8.82
N GLY A 172 -15.44 -1.95 -9.92
CA GLY A 172 -16.00 -1.44 -11.18
C GLY A 172 -17.43 -0.93 -11.03
N VAL A 173 -18.26 -1.61 -10.23
CA VAL A 173 -19.63 -1.15 -9.94
C VAL A 173 -19.64 0.23 -9.27
N TRP A 174 -18.72 0.48 -8.34
CA TRP A 174 -18.57 1.81 -7.71
C TRP A 174 -18.21 2.89 -8.74
N ASN A 175 -17.26 2.62 -9.64
CA ASN A 175 -16.88 3.58 -10.69
C ASN A 175 -18.08 3.99 -11.54
N PHE A 176 -18.88 3.02 -12.03
CA PHE A 176 -20.07 3.32 -12.79
C PHE A 176 -21.14 4.07 -11.99
N ALA A 177 -21.27 3.78 -10.70
CA ALA A 177 -22.17 4.53 -9.81
C ALA A 177 -21.73 6.00 -9.67
N CYS A 178 -20.42 6.26 -9.54
CA CYS A 178 -19.88 7.63 -9.53
C CYS A 178 -20.14 8.37 -10.84
N PHE A 179 -19.97 7.72 -12.00
CA PHE A 179 -20.29 8.33 -13.28
C PHE A 179 -21.78 8.64 -13.41
N GLY A 180 -22.64 7.74 -12.92
CA GLY A 180 -24.08 8.00 -12.85
C GLY A 180 -24.43 9.21 -11.97
N ALA A 181 -23.82 9.34 -10.81
CA ALA A 181 -23.99 10.49 -9.94
C ALA A 181 -23.50 11.80 -10.60
N THR A 182 -22.33 11.77 -11.22
CA THR A 182 -21.76 12.91 -11.97
C THR A 182 -22.66 13.32 -13.14
N ALA A 183 -23.22 12.36 -13.86
CA ALA A 183 -24.21 12.64 -14.92
C ALA A 183 -25.48 13.29 -14.36
N GLY A 184 -25.95 12.85 -13.18
CA GLY A 184 -27.05 13.49 -12.45
C GLY A 184 -26.77 14.94 -12.10
N VAL A 185 -25.57 15.23 -11.56
CA VAL A 185 -25.12 16.59 -11.29
C VAL A 185 -25.05 17.44 -12.57
N LEU A 186 -24.55 16.87 -13.66
CA LEU A 186 -24.53 17.54 -14.97
C LEU A 186 -25.94 17.91 -15.41
N PHE A 187 -26.89 17.01 -15.31
CA PHE A 187 -28.29 17.25 -15.68
C PHE A 187 -28.91 18.39 -14.85
N ILE A 188 -28.70 18.37 -13.52
CA ILE A 188 -29.18 19.44 -12.61
C ILE A 188 -28.51 20.77 -12.98
N SER A 189 -27.22 20.80 -13.24
CA SER A 189 -26.47 22.02 -13.58
C SER A 189 -26.93 22.66 -14.89
N ILE A 190 -27.37 21.86 -15.85
CA ILE A 190 -27.97 22.33 -17.10
C ILE A 190 -29.33 22.97 -16.82
N ARG A 191 -30.14 22.31 -15.99
CA ARG A 191 -31.49 22.83 -15.62
C ARG A 191 -31.38 24.15 -14.86
N ASP A 192 -30.46 24.23 -13.90
CA ASP A 192 -30.30 25.41 -13.05
C ASP A 192 -29.40 26.49 -13.68
N LYS A 193 -28.97 26.29 -14.95
CA LYS A 193 -28.13 27.20 -15.74
C LYS A 193 -26.81 27.58 -15.05
N ASN A 194 -26.28 26.72 -14.19
CA ASN A 194 -24.99 26.93 -13.51
C ASN A 194 -23.85 26.49 -14.45
N LYS A 195 -23.18 27.47 -15.06
CA LYS A 195 -22.14 27.25 -16.07
C LYS A 195 -20.89 26.56 -15.49
N ASP A 196 -20.45 26.95 -14.30
CA ASP A 196 -19.22 26.43 -13.70
C ASP A 196 -19.39 24.96 -13.31
N MET A 197 -20.51 24.63 -12.65
CA MET A 197 -20.81 23.25 -12.27
C MET A 197 -21.04 22.35 -13.52
N ARG A 198 -21.66 22.88 -14.57
CA ARG A 198 -21.84 22.17 -15.83
C ARG A 198 -20.50 21.84 -16.47
N GLN A 199 -19.57 22.78 -16.53
CA GLN A 199 -18.27 22.58 -17.17
C GLN A 199 -17.41 21.58 -16.38
N THR A 200 -17.41 21.67 -15.05
CA THR A 200 -16.71 20.75 -14.17
C THR A 200 -17.29 19.33 -14.28
N SER A 201 -18.61 19.16 -14.21
CA SER A 201 -19.26 17.86 -14.30
C SER A 201 -19.08 17.21 -15.68
N LEU A 202 -19.11 18.02 -16.76
CA LEU A 202 -18.85 17.53 -18.12
C LEU A 202 -17.40 17.01 -18.25
N GLY A 203 -16.43 17.75 -17.73
CA GLY A 203 -15.04 17.35 -17.72
C GLY A 203 -14.81 16.07 -16.92
N ALA A 204 -15.39 15.98 -15.73
CA ALA A 204 -15.29 14.78 -14.86
C ALA A 204 -15.94 13.55 -15.54
N LEU A 205 -17.11 13.71 -16.16
CA LEU A 205 -17.79 12.62 -16.86
C LEU A 205 -16.98 12.14 -18.08
N ALA A 206 -16.42 13.08 -18.85
CA ALA A 206 -15.57 12.75 -19.99
C ALA A 206 -14.28 12.02 -19.55
N ALA A 207 -13.64 12.48 -18.49
CA ALA A 207 -12.46 11.82 -17.91
C ALA A 207 -12.79 10.40 -17.46
N GLY A 208 -13.94 10.21 -16.79
CA GLY A 208 -14.39 8.90 -16.34
C GLY A 208 -14.65 7.93 -17.48
N LEU A 209 -15.28 8.37 -18.56
CA LEU A 209 -15.52 7.55 -19.76
C LEU A 209 -14.22 7.15 -20.47
N LEU A 210 -13.16 7.95 -20.35
CA LEU A 210 -11.85 7.66 -20.91
C LEU A 210 -10.95 6.82 -19.98
N GLY A 211 -11.48 6.34 -18.87
CA GLY A 211 -10.76 5.48 -17.91
C GLY A 211 -10.12 6.22 -16.75
N GLY A 212 -10.45 7.49 -16.53
CA GLY A 212 -10.09 8.20 -15.30
C GLY A 212 -10.90 7.64 -14.13
N GLU A 213 -10.26 7.53 -12.96
CA GLU A 213 -10.98 7.25 -11.72
C GLU A 213 -11.85 8.47 -11.36
N GLY A 214 -13.12 8.23 -11.11
CA GLY A 214 -14.13 9.26 -10.82
C GLY A 214 -13.98 9.91 -9.45
#